data_98e242397e1c5b91b8c1c85ac70937e1
#
_entry.id   98e242397e1c5b91b8c1c85ac70937e1
#
_cell.length_a   1.000
_cell.length_b   1.000
_cell.length_c   1.000
_cell.angle_alpha   90.00
_cell.angle_beta   90.00
_cell.angle_gamma   90.00
#
_symmetry.space_group_name_H-M   'P 1'
#
loop_
_entity.id
_entity.type
_entity.pdbx_description
1 polymer ?
#
loop_
_entity_poly.entity_id
_entity_poly.type
_entity_poly.pdbx_seq_one_letter_code
_entity_poly.pdbx_strand_id
1 'polypeptide(L)'
;MKLAPAIEDFIRYKQALGNSYTTPARALKAFLRQTGDVDFDELSAHDVDAFLLGHGGRVTSAWFHRYSVLGCFFRFSTSRGYIQHRMLPSSIPEKPPRFVPYIYSTEDMRRLLGVPDSHYSPTCPLSPDTMRTLLLVLYGTGLRLGEAARLKHEEVDFRRSMLTIRETKFGKSRLVPIGRDLVSVLRLYRMRHRPRFGYERPPTVLTTRIGMMIGNDHADHQFQWLRKEAGVLRFDTARYQPRLHDFRHTFAVTRLVTWYREGKDVQRMLPLLSTYLGHCGIDETSVYLQMTRELLQEANSRFERYVFAEVDHA
;
A
#
# COMPACT_ATOMS: atom_id res chain seq x y z
N MET A 1 -31.98 7.29 -20.68
CA MET A 1 -30.53 6.97 -20.90
C MET A 1 -30.20 5.69 -20.18
N LYS A 2 -29.68 4.69 -20.91
CA LYS A 2 -29.32 3.40 -20.31
C LYS A 2 -28.04 3.47 -19.48
N LEU A 3 -27.94 2.55 -18.52
CA LEU A 3 -26.87 2.51 -17.53
C LEU A 3 -25.50 2.18 -18.14
N ALA A 4 -25.44 1.25 -19.09
CA ALA A 4 -24.18 0.81 -19.71
C ALA A 4 -23.45 1.96 -20.45
N PRO A 5 -24.08 2.70 -21.40
CA PRO A 5 -23.42 3.81 -22.07
C PRO A 5 -23.04 4.93 -21.11
N ALA A 6 -23.82 5.21 -20.07
CA ALA A 6 -23.50 6.22 -19.07
C ALA A 6 -22.26 5.85 -18.25
N ILE A 7 -22.11 4.57 -17.88
CA ILE A 7 -20.92 4.05 -17.19
C ILE A 7 -19.68 4.14 -18.09
N GLU A 8 -19.80 3.79 -19.37
CA GLU A 8 -18.69 3.90 -20.33
C GLU A 8 -18.24 5.36 -20.53
N ASP A 9 -19.18 6.28 -20.67
CA ASP A 9 -18.89 7.71 -20.76
C ASP A 9 -18.15 8.21 -19.53
N PHE A 10 -18.60 7.82 -18.34
CA PHE A 10 -17.96 8.21 -17.11
C PHE A 10 -16.53 7.63 -16.98
N ILE A 11 -16.34 6.38 -17.35
CA ILE A 11 -15.00 5.75 -17.33
C ILE A 11 -14.07 6.47 -18.31
N ARG A 12 -14.52 6.74 -19.55
CA ARG A 12 -13.76 7.52 -20.54
C ARG A 12 -13.41 8.92 -20.04
N TYR A 13 -14.36 9.61 -19.43
CA TYR A 13 -14.14 10.92 -18.82
C TYR A 13 -13.05 10.86 -17.73
N LYS A 14 -13.09 9.87 -16.84
CA LYS A 14 -12.06 9.70 -15.80
C LYS A 14 -10.69 9.37 -16.35
N GLN A 15 -10.62 8.57 -17.40
CA GLN A 15 -9.38 8.22 -18.08
C GLN A 15 -8.79 9.42 -18.83
N ALA A 16 -9.60 10.22 -19.48
CA ALA A 16 -9.18 11.47 -20.14
C ALA A 16 -8.59 12.50 -19.15
N LEU A 17 -8.99 12.44 -17.87
CA LEU A 17 -8.38 13.22 -16.78
C LEU A 17 -7.05 12.64 -16.25
N GLY A 18 -6.46 11.64 -16.93
CA GLY A 18 -5.20 11.01 -16.54
C GLY A 18 -5.31 9.96 -15.44
N ASN A 19 -6.52 9.55 -15.06
CA ASN A 19 -6.71 8.47 -14.08
C ASN A 19 -6.73 7.10 -14.78
N SER A 20 -6.00 6.12 -14.27
CA SER A 20 -6.12 4.73 -14.77
C SER A 20 -7.52 4.14 -14.55
N TYR A 21 -8.21 4.59 -13.51
CA TYR A 21 -9.60 4.28 -13.13
C TYR A 21 -10.01 2.80 -13.18
N THR A 22 -9.04 1.87 -13.07
CA THR A 22 -9.27 0.42 -13.26
C THR A 22 -10.14 -0.20 -12.15
N THR A 23 -9.83 0.05 -10.89
CA THR A 23 -10.58 -0.52 -9.76
C THR A 23 -11.99 0.05 -9.65
N PRO A 24 -12.21 1.39 -9.72
CA PRO A 24 -13.56 1.93 -9.76
C PRO A 24 -14.37 1.47 -10.99
N ALA A 25 -13.73 1.33 -12.15
CA ALA A 25 -14.39 0.81 -13.34
C ALA A 25 -14.88 -0.64 -13.15
N ARG A 26 -14.09 -1.49 -12.46
CA ARG A 26 -14.53 -2.85 -12.10
C ARG A 26 -15.77 -2.83 -11.18
N ALA A 27 -15.82 -1.89 -10.23
CA ALA A 27 -16.98 -1.74 -9.35
C ALA A 27 -18.23 -1.30 -10.14
N LEU A 28 -18.11 -0.34 -11.07
CA LEU A 28 -19.22 0.09 -11.92
C LEU A 28 -19.69 -1.03 -12.86
N LYS A 29 -18.77 -1.78 -13.46
CA LYS A 29 -19.11 -2.96 -14.27
C LYS A 29 -19.78 -4.07 -13.44
N ALA A 30 -19.43 -4.21 -12.16
CA ALA A 30 -20.10 -5.14 -11.25
C ALA A 30 -21.51 -4.65 -10.91
N PHE A 31 -21.68 -3.35 -10.72
CA PHE A 31 -23.00 -2.72 -10.56
C PHE A 31 -23.91 -3.01 -11.77
N LEU A 32 -23.42 -2.72 -12.97
CA LEU A 32 -24.12 -2.99 -14.22
C LEU A 32 -24.52 -4.49 -14.38
N ARG A 33 -23.62 -5.41 -14.00
CA ARG A 33 -23.94 -6.85 -14.05
C ARG A 33 -25.03 -7.26 -13.08
N GLN A 34 -25.13 -6.60 -11.93
CA GLN A 34 -26.13 -6.89 -10.92
C GLN A 34 -27.50 -6.31 -11.27
N THR A 35 -27.54 -5.06 -11.77
CA THR A 35 -28.78 -4.35 -12.10
C THR A 35 -29.31 -4.63 -13.51
N GLY A 36 -28.45 -5.08 -14.42
CA GLY A 36 -28.74 -5.10 -15.85
C GLY A 36 -28.55 -3.72 -16.51
N ASP A 37 -28.65 -3.69 -17.85
CA ASP A 37 -28.61 -2.44 -18.63
C ASP A 37 -29.99 -1.79 -18.69
N VAL A 38 -30.46 -1.29 -17.56
CA VAL A 38 -31.75 -0.60 -17.40
C VAL A 38 -31.64 0.90 -17.68
N ASP A 39 -32.76 1.56 -17.95
CA ASP A 39 -32.80 3.02 -17.96
C ASP A 39 -32.72 3.58 -16.52
N PHE A 40 -32.17 4.82 -16.40
CA PHE A 40 -32.03 5.43 -15.06
C PHE A 40 -33.36 5.57 -14.32
N ASP A 41 -34.48 5.69 -15.05
CA ASP A 41 -35.81 5.83 -14.46
C ASP A 41 -36.33 4.50 -13.89
N GLU A 42 -35.77 3.37 -14.34
CA GLU A 42 -36.08 2.02 -13.86
C GLU A 42 -35.18 1.60 -12.69
N LEU A 43 -34.06 2.33 -12.47
CA LEU A 43 -33.12 2.03 -11.39
C LEU A 43 -33.73 2.43 -10.05
N SER A 44 -33.87 1.46 -9.15
CA SER A 44 -34.43 1.68 -7.83
C SER A 44 -33.38 1.94 -6.75
N ALA A 45 -33.77 2.61 -5.66
CA ALA A 45 -32.92 2.73 -4.48
C ALA A 45 -32.53 1.35 -3.88
N HIS A 46 -33.43 0.37 -4.03
CA HIS A 46 -33.17 -1.01 -3.59
C HIS A 46 -31.99 -1.65 -4.33
N ASP A 47 -31.89 -1.44 -5.64
CA ASP A 47 -30.77 -1.98 -6.45
C ASP A 47 -29.44 -1.39 -6.01
N VAL A 48 -29.42 -0.10 -5.69
CA VAL A 48 -28.25 0.58 -5.17
C VAL A 48 -27.87 0.06 -3.79
N ASP A 49 -28.81 -0.08 -2.88
CA ASP A 49 -28.58 -0.61 -1.53
C ASP A 49 -28.09 -2.07 -1.56
N ALA A 50 -28.71 -2.90 -2.38
CA ALA A 50 -28.31 -4.29 -2.57
C ALA A 50 -26.86 -4.39 -3.10
N PHE A 51 -26.48 -3.52 -4.05
CA PHE A 51 -25.10 -3.46 -4.53
C PHE A 51 -24.14 -2.97 -3.45
N LEU A 52 -24.50 -1.95 -2.69
CA LEU A 52 -23.66 -1.42 -1.62
C LEU A 52 -23.38 -2.50 -0.56
N LEU A 53 -24.38 -3.24 -0.13
CA LEU A 53 -24.24 -4.33 0.85
C LEU A 53 -23.48 -5.54 0.29
N GLY A 54 -23.68 -5.84 -1.01
CA GLY A 54 -23.08 -7.01 -1.67
C GLY A 54 -23.57 -8.34 -1.09
N HIS A 55 -22.99 -9.43 -1.54
CA HIS A 55 -23.43 -10.78 -1.15
C HIS A 55 -23.40 -11.09 0.36
N GLY A 56 -22.57 -10.36 1.13
CA GLY A 56 -22.44 -10.58 2.57
C GLY A 56 -23.46 -9.85 3.45
N GLY A 57 -24.29 -8.97 2.88
CA GLY A 57 -25.31 -8.18 3.59
C GLY A 57 -24.78 -7.29 4.73
N ARG A 58 -23.48 -7.05 4.80
CA ARG A 58 -22.81 -6.31 5.90
C ARG A 58 -22.09 -5.07 5.42
N VAL A 59 -22.10 -4.03 6.24
CA VAL A 59 -21.30 -2.82 6.02
C VAL A 59 -19.82 -3.12 6.26
N THR A 60 -19.03 -3.03 5.20
CA THR A 60 -17.58 -3.27 5.22
C THR A 60 -16.86 -2.12 4.54
N SER A 61 -15.53 -2.12 4.55
CA SER A 61 -14.73 -1.14 3.77
C SER A 61 -15.10 -1.15 2.27
N ALA A 62 -15.57 -2.29 1.74
CA ALA A 62 -16.04 -2.39 0.36
C ALA A 62 -17.33 -1.60 0.14
N TRP A 63 -18.22 -1.54 1.13
CA TRP A 63 -19.41 -0.70 1.10
C TRP A 63 -19.04 0.78 0.85
N PHE A 64 -18.12 1.31 1.64
CA PHE A 64 -17.66 2.71 1.51
C PHE A 64 -16.97 2.98 0.17
N HIS A 65 -16.21 2.00 -0.33
CA HIS A 65 -15.61 2.11 -1.66
C HIS A 65 -16.70 2.17 -2.76
N ARG A 66 -17.67 1.26 -2.74
CA ARG A 66 -18.79 1.24 -3.69
C ARG A 66 -19.62 2.52 -3.60
N TYR A 67 -19.93 2.99 -2.40
CA TYR A 67 -20.64 4.24 -2.16
C TYR A 67 -19.89 5.44 -2.76
N SER A 68 -18.58 5.54 -2.54
CA SER A 68 -17.75 6.60 -3.12
C SER A 68 -17.73 6.56 -4.66
N VAL A 69 -17.61 5.36 -5.23
CA VAL A 69 -17.61 5.17 -6.70
C VAL A 69 -18.94 5.56 -7.30
N LEU A 70 -20.05 5.03 -6.77
CA LEU A 70 -21.40 5.39 -7.21
C LEU A 70 -21.68 6.89 -7.01
N GLY A 71 -21.21 7.47 -5.90
CA GLY A 71 -21.36 8.89 -5.64
C GLY A 71 -20.68 9.79 -6.68
N CYS A 72 -19.50 9.37 -7.15
CA CYS A 72 -18.84 10.05 -8.25
C CYS A 72 -19.57 9.87 -9.59
N PHE A 73 -20.06 8.66 -9.83
CA PHE A 73 -20.81 8.33 -11.05
C PHE A 73 -22.15 9.08 -11.13
N PHE A 74 -22.96 9.05 -10.08
CA PHE A 74 -24.23 9.75 -10.06
C PHE A 74 -24.08 11.27 -10.14
N ARG A 75 -23.05 11.86 -9.51
CA ARG A 75 -22.76 13.29 -9.70
C ARG A 75 -22.45 13.63 -11.15
N PHE A 76 -21.65 12.79 -11.82
CA PHE A 76 -21.39 12.96 -13.24
C PHE A 76 -22.67 12.82 -14.07
N SER A 77 -23.49 11.80 -13.81
CA SER A 77 -24.74 11.56 -14.52
C SER A 77 -25.73 12.73 -14.34
N THR A 78 -25.80 13.29 -13.12
CA THR A 78 -26.62 14.50 -12.86
C THR A 78 -26.06 15.70 -13.64
N SER A 79 -24.75 15.92 -13.66
CA SER A 79 -24.14 17.05 -14.39
C SER A 79 -24.30 16.93 -15.91
N ARG A 80 -24.53 15.74 -16.42
CA ARG A 80 -24.85 15.47 -17.85
C ARG A 80 -26.34 15.45 -18.16
N GLY A 81 -27.19 15.62 -17.15
CA GLY A 81 -28.65 15.57 -17.32
C GLY A 81 -29.20 14.14 -17.53
N TYR A 82 -28.45 13.11 -17.24
CA TYR A 82 -28.90 11.72 -17.39
C TYR A 82 -29.88 11.30 -16.29
N ILE A 83 -29.76 11.90 -15.09
CA ILE A 83 -30.64 11.71 -13.94
C ILE A 83 -30.94 13.05 -13.25
N GLN A 84 -32.12 13.15 -12.63
CA GLN A 84 -32.52 14.33 -11.88
C GLN A 84 -32.25 14.22 -10.38
N HIS A 85 -32.23 13.00 -9.83
CA HIS A 85 -32.12 12.76 -8.40
C HIS A 85 -30.95 11.83 -8.04
N ARG A 86 -30.37 12.05 -6.85
CA ARG A 86 -29.36 11.16 -6.29
C ARG A 86 -30.04 9.91 -5.72
N MET A 87 -29.60 8.74 -6.18
CA MET A 87 -30.10 7.44 -5.72
C MET A 87 -29.29 6.82 -4.57
N LEU A 88 -28.36 7.58 -3.99
CA LEU A 88 -27.57 7.06 -2.87
C LEU A 88 -28.31 7.23 -1.55
N PRO A 89 -28.11 6.29 -0.60
CA PRO A 89 -28.61 6.44 0.76
C PRO A 89 -28.20 7.81 1.36
N SER A 90 -29.14 8.48 2.00
CA SER A 90 -28.90 9.73 2.72
C SER A 90 -28.15 9.49 4.04
N SER A 91 -28.40 8.33 4.67
CA SER A 91 -27.70 7.90 5.89
C SER A 91 -26.47 7.07 5.53
N ILE A 92 -25.33 7.51 6.00
CA ILE A 92 -24.05 6.78 5.83
C ILE A 92 -23.78 6.01 7.12
N PRO A 93 -23.66 4.69 7.06
CA PRO A 93 -23.34 3.88 8.23
C PRO A 93 -22.01 4.31 8.89
N GLU A 94 -21.86 3.94 10.17
CA GLU A 94 -20.58 4.15 10.87
C GLU A 94 -19.46 3.36 10.18
N LYS A 95 -18.31 4.02 10.03
CA LYS A 95 -17.15 3.36 9.44
C LYS A 95 -16.63 2.27 10.36
N PRO A 96 -16.28 1.10 9.80
CA PRO A 96 -15.64 0.06 10.61
C PRO A 96 -14.37 0.60 11.26
N PRO A 97 -13.97 0.06 12.42
CA PRO A 97 -12.75 0.47 13.13
C PRO A 97 -11.56 0.55 12.16
N ARG A 98 -10.72 1.56 12.38
CA ARG A 98 -9.53 1.75 11.54
C ARG A 98 -8.66 0.50 11.60
N PHE A 99 -8.11 0.15 10.45
CA PHE A 99 -7.12 -0.91 10.36
C PHE A 99 -5.89 -0.56 11.21
N VAL A 100 -5.49 -1.49 12.09
CA VAL A 100 -4.26 -1.37 12.88
C VAL A 100 -3.19 -2.22 12.21
N PRO A 101 -2.16 -1.60 11.59
CA PRO A 101 -1.08 -2.33 10.96
C PRO A 101 -0.24 -3.10 11.98
N TYR A 102 0.47 -4.12 11.52
CA TYR A 102 1.51 -4.77 12.30
C TYR A 102 2.82 -3.99 12.15
N ILE A 103 3.50 -3.72 13.26
CA ILE A 103 4.83 -3.08 13.25
C ILE A 103 5.87 -4.15 13.55
N TYR A 104 6.68 -4.49 12.54
CA TYR A 104 7.71 -5.50 12.65
C TYR A 104 8.83 -5.06 13.58
N SER A 105 9.11 -5.85 14.61
CA SER A 105 10.29 -5.68 15.45
C SER A 105 11.56 -6.14 14.73
N THR A 106 12.72 -5.75 15.26
CA THR A 106 14.01 -6.28 14.78
C THR A 106 14.08 -7.80 14.94
N GLU A 107 13.45 -8.35 15.98
CA GLU A 107 13.40 -9.79 16.22
C GLU A 107 12.52 -10.51 15.19
N ASP A 108 11.38 -9.92 14.82
CA ASP A 108 10.56 -10.45 13.71
C ASP A 108 11.37 -10.53 12.42
N MET A 109 12.14 -9.46 12.13
CA MET A 109 13.03 -9.45 10.96
C MET A 109 14.07 -10.55 11.01
N ARG A 110 14.72 -10.77 12.16
CA ARG A 110 15.70 -11.87 12.31
C ARG A 110 15.06 -13.22 12.05
N ARG A 111 13.87 -13.48 12.63
CA ARG A 111 13.13 -14.73 12.43
C ARG A 111 12.73 -14.93 10.97
N LEU A 112 12.19 -13.91 10.29
CA LEU A 112 11.81 -13.98 8.87
C LEU A 112 13.02 -14.26 7.97
N LEU A 113 14.14 -13.57 8.20
CA LEU A 113 15.37 -13.74 7.42
C LEU A 113 16.13 -15.04 7.76
N GLY A 114 15.91 -15.57 8.97
CA GLY A 114 16.58 -16.76 9.49
C GLY A 114 15.94 -18.09 9.07
N VAL A 115 14.78 -18.09 8.39
CA VAL A 115 14.17 -19.34 7.92
C VAL A 115 15.14 -20.06 6.97
N PRO A 116 15.51 -21.34 7.23
CA PRO A 116 16.47 -22.07 6.42
C PRO A 116 16.02 -22.24 4.97
N ASP A 117 16.97 -22.24 4.03
CA ASP A 117 16.69 -22.41 2.60
C ASP A 117 16.02 -23.75 2.29
N SER A 118 16.34 -24.78 3.06
CA SER A 118 15.74 -26.13 2.95
C SER A 118 14.24 -26.17 3.22
N HIS A 119 13.69 -25.17 3.94
CA HIS A 119 12.25 -25.08 4.19
C HIS A 119 11.49 -24.52 2.98
N TYR A 120 12.17 -23.82 2.05
CA TYR A 120 11.52 -23.31 0.84
C TYR A 120 11.27 -24.41 -0.19
N SER A 121 10.01 -24.60 -0.55
CA SER A 121 9.68 -25.54 -1.63
C SER A 121 10.38 -25.15 -2.94
N PRO A 122 10.92 -26.12 -3.69
CA PRO A 122 11.45 -25.89 -5.04
C PRO A 122 10.40 -25.27 -6.01
N THR A 123 9.12 -25.51 -5.77
CA THR A 123 8.01 -24.98 -6.59
C THR A 123 7.63 -23.54 -6.23
N CYS A 124 8.18 -22.97 -5.13
CA CYS A 124 7.96 -21.58 -4.79
C CYS A 124 8.50 -20.65 -5.89
N PRO A 125 7.70 -19.69 -6.37
CA PRO A 125 8.13 -18.77 -7.43
C PRO A 125 9.36 -17.95 -7.07
N LEU A 126 9.49 -17.55 -5.80
CA LEU A 126 10.63 -16.77 -5.31
C LEU A 126 11.65 -17.69 -4.62
N SER A 127 12.92 -17.53 -4.98
CA SER A 127 14.00 -18.17 -4.24
C SER A 127 14.13 -17.59 -2.84
N PRO A 128 14.75 -18.32 -1.87
CA PRO A 128 15.05 -17.76 -0.55
C PRO A 128 15.78 -16.43 -0.61
N ASP A 129 16.78 -16.32 -1.48
CA ASP A 129 17.60 -15.11 -1.67
C ASP A 129 16.75 -13.95 -2.22
N THR A 130 15.87 -14.22 -3.18
CA THR A 130 14.93 -13.21 -3.70
C THR A 130 13.96 -12.74 -2.62
N MET A 131 13.39 -13.66 -1.84
CA MET A 131 12.44 -13.32 -0.80
C MET A 131 13.10 -12.49 0.31
N ARG A 132 14.28 -12.88 0.80
CA ARG A 132 15.05 -12.11 1.78
C ARG A 132 15.41 -10.73 1.28
N THR A 133 15.87 -10.62 0.03
CA THR A 133 16.22 -9.33 -0.58
C THR A 133 14.98 -8.44 -0.70
N LEU A 134 13.84 -8.99 -1.12
CA LEU A 134 12.57 -8.26 -1.17
C LEU A 134 12.17 -7.71 0.21
N LEU A 135 12.24 -8.54 1.26
CA LEU A 135 11.94 -8.11 2.63
C LEU A 135 12.85 -6.98 3.10
N LEU A 136 14.16 -7.09 2.84
CA LEU A 136 15.13 -6.05 3.19
C LEU A 136 14.90 -4.75 2.43
N VAL A 137 14.53 -4.83 1.15
CA VAL A 137 14.15 -3.65 0.36
C VAL A 137 12.89 -2.99 0.95
N LEU A 138 11.84 -3.75 1.22
CA LEU A 138 10.60 -3.22 1.79
C LEU A 138 10.82 -2.61 3.19
N TYR A 139 11.57 -3.30 4.05
CA TYR A 139 11.88 -2.84 5.41
C TYR A 139 12.75 -1.59 5.41
N GLY A 140 13.81 -1.56 4.59
CA GLY A 140 14.77 -0.46 4.56
C GLY A 140 14.32 0.78 3.79
N THR A 141 13.26 0.67 2.96
CA THR A 141 12.81 1.78 2.11
C THR A 141 11.35 2.17 2.28
N GLY A 142 10.53 1.30 2.85
CA GLY A 142 9.08 1.53 2.91
C GLY A 142 8.40 1.57 1.53
N LEU A 143 9.00 1.05 0.47
CA LEU A 143 8.39 0.96 -0.86
C LEU A 143 7.11 0.12 -0.82
N ARG A 144 6.18 0.42 -1.74
CA ARG A 144 5.06 -0.48 -2.00
C ARG A 144 5.59 -1.76 -2.66
N LEU A 145 4.97 -2.92 -2.36
CA LEU A 145 5.37 -4.20 -2.97
C LEU A 145 5.50 -4.08 -4.50
N GLY A 146 4.50 -3.50 -5.16
CA GLY A 146 4.53 -3.34 -6.61
C GLY A 146 5.61 -2.38 -7.12
N GLU A 147 6.09 -1.43 -6.31
CA GLU A 147 7.22 -0.57 -6.65
C GLU A 147 8.53 -1.36 -6.57
N ALA A 148 8.72 -2.12 -5.49
CA ALA A 148 9.89 -2.97 -5.32
C ALA A 148 9.97 -4.09 -6.39
N ALA A 149 8.83 -4.72 -6.70
CA ALA A 149 8.74 -5.79 -7.71
C ALA A 149 9.04 -5.31 -9.13
N ARG A 150 8.71 -4.06 -9.46
CA ARG A 150 8.94 -3.46 -10.79
C ARG A 150 10.22 -2.67 -10.90
N LEU A 151 11.03 -2.58 -9.84
CA LEU A 151 12.28 -1.81 -9.83
C LEU A 151 13.22 -2.31 -10.92
N LYS A 152 13.58 -1.44 -11.85
CA LYS A 152 14.48 -1.77 -12.95
C LYS A 152 15.94 -1.57 -12.57
N HIS A 153 16.84 -2.23 -13.30
CA HIS A 153 18.27 -2.14 -13.05
C HIS A 153 18.83 -0.71 -13.22
N GLU A 154 18.32 0.04 -14.18
CA GLU A 154 18.67 1.43 -14.48
C GLU A 154 18.19 2.43 -13.41
N GLU A 155 17.25 2.01 -12.58
CA GLU A 155 16.65 2.80 -11.51
C GLU A 155 17.42 2.68 -10.19
N VAL A 156 18.47 1.83 -10.14
CA VAL A 156 19.33 1.65 -8.97
C VAL A 156 20.69 2.29 -9.19
N ASP A 157 20.88 3.49 -8.64
CA ASP A 157 22.18 4.15 -8.63
C ASP A 157 23.01 3.72 -7.42
N PHE A 158 23.89 2.75 -7.63
CA PHE A 158 24.77 2.23 -6.58
C PHE A 158 25.88 3.22 -6.14
N ARG A 159 26.21 4.22 -6.96
CA ARG A 159 27.24 5.22 -6.63
C ARG A 159 26.66 6.28 -5.71
N ARG A 160 25.44 6.74 -6.02
CA ARG A 160 24.74 7.75 -5.23
C ARG A 160 23.91 7.15 -4.10
N SER A 161 23.82 5.81 -4.01
CA SER A 161 22.95 5.10 -3.05
C SER A 161 21.49 5.55 -3.15
N MET A 162 20.95 5.53 -4.36
CA MET A 162 19.64 6.10 -4.68
C MET A 162 18.83 5.14 -5.55
N LEU A 163 17.52 5.05 -5.26
CA LEU A 163 16.55 4.43 -6.14
C LEU A 163 15.70 5.52 -6.82
N THR A 164 15.40 5.33 -8.10
CA THR A 164 14.44 6.17 -8.84
C THR A 164 13.15 5.37 -8.98
N ILE A 165 12.11 5.77 -8.29
CA ILE A 165 10.79 5.11 -8.38
C ILE A 165 9.95 5.87 -9.39
N ARG A 166 9.65 5.22 -10.52
CA ARG A 166 8.90 5.79 -11.63
C ARG A 166 7.45 5.32 -11.63
N GLU A 167 6.60 6.05 -12.34
CA GLU A 167 5.20 5.68 -12.64
C GLU A 167 4.38 5.22 -11.43
N THR A 168 4.53 5.96 -10.31
CA THR A 168 3.69 5.74 -9.15
C THR A 168 2.24 6.16 -9.46
N LYS A 169 1.34 5.92 -8.54
CA LYS A 169 -0.04 6.42 -8.63
C LYS A 169 -0.02 7.91 -9.00
N PHE A 170 -0.66 8.30 -10.11
CA PHE A 170 -0.65 9.65 -10.75
C PHE A 170 0.61 10.01 -11.56
N GLY A 171 1.38 9.04 -12.06
CA GLY A 171 2.52 9.30 -12.95
C GLY A 171 3.72 10.03 -12.31
N LYS A 172 3.71 10.20 -10.98
CA LYS A 172 4.80 10.88 -10.26
C LYS A 172 6.00 9.97 -10.09
N SER A 173 7.20 10.53 -10.27
CA SER A 173 8.46 9.86 -9.95
C SER A 173 9.08 10.48 -8.71
N ARG A 174 9.84 9.67 -7.94
CA ARG A 174 10.55 10.15 -6.77
C ARG A 174 11.89 9.45 -6.58
N LEU A 175 12.81 10.13 -5.92
CA LEU A 175 14.09 9.59 -5.48
C LEU A 175 13.96 9.05 -4.07
N VAL A 176 14.53 7.86 -3.83
CA VAL A 176 14.51 7.16 -2.55
C VAL A 176 15.96 6.85 -2.17
N PRO A 177 16.58 7.62 -1.24
CA PRO A 177 17.91 7.31 -0.74
C PRO A 177 17.88 5.99 0.07
N ILE A 178 18.93 5.20 -0.09
CA ILE A 178 19.11 3.90 0.57
C ILE A 178 20.41 3.85 1.37
N GLY A 179 20.38 3.14 2.49
CA GLY A 179 21.56 2.94 3.33
C GLY A 179 22.62 2.06 2.67
N ARG A 180 23.88 2.20 3.11
CA ARG A 180 25.03 1.43 2.59
C ARG A 180 24.81 -0.09 2.68
N ASP A 181 24.18 -0.56 3.75
CA ASP A 181 23.90 -1.99 3.95
C ASP A 181 22.94 -2.51 2.88
N LEU A 182 21.87 -1.78 2.57
CA LEU A 182 20.94 -2.16 1.51
C LEU A 182 21.59 -2.12 0.13
N VAL A 183 22.50 -1.15 -0.11
CA VAL A 183 23.33 -1.12 -1.33
C VAL A 183 24.15 -2.40 -1.45
N SER A 184 24.77 -2.86 -0.35
CA SER A 184 25.57 -4.08 -0.32
C SER A 184 24.71 -5.32 -0.59
N VAL A 185 23.54 -5.41 0.01
CA VAL A 185 22.55 -6.48 -0.22
C VAL A 185 22.15 -6.54 -1.70
N LEU A 186 21.78 -5.40 -2.30
CA LEU A 186 21.38 -5.35 -3.71
C LEU A 186 22.53 -5.67 -4.68
N ARG A 187 23.76 -5.25 -4.35
CA ARG A 187 24.96 -5.63 -5.13
C ARG A 187 25.20 -7.13 -5.08
N LEU A 188 25.15 -7.73 -3.88
CA LEU A 188 25.33 -9.17 -3.70
C LEU A 188 24.27 -9.96 -4.43
N TYR A 189 22.99 -9.59 -4.28
CA TYR A 189 21.89 -10.19 -5.00
C TYR A 189 22.12 -10.13 -6.51
N ARG A 190 22.48 -8.96 -7.06
CA ARG A 190 22.77 -8.78 -8.49
C ARG A 190 23.95 -9.62 -8.97
N MET A 191 24.97 -9.83 -8.14
CA MET A 191 26.11 -10.70 -8.46
C MET A 191 25.67 -12.19 -8.56
N ARG A 192 24.90 -12.66 -7.61
CA ARG A 192 24.40 -14.05 -7.55
C ARG A 192 23.42 -14.38 -8.67
N HIS A 193 22.62 -13.39 -9.08
CA HIS A 193 21.59 -13.53 -10.10
C HIS A 193 22.01 -12.93 -11.45
N ARG A 194 23.31 -12.95 -11.75
CA ARG A 194 23.79 -12.56 -13.10
C ARG A 194 23.24 -13.54 -14.14
N PRO A 195 22.75 -13.02 -15.31
CA PRO A 195 22.41 -13.90 -16.41
C PRO A 195 23.62 -14.77 -16.78
N ARG A 196 23.40 -16.04 -17.03
CA ARG A 196 24.42 -16.89 -17.65
C ARG A 196 24.70 -16.38 -19.07
N PHE A 197 25.91 -16.59 -19.55
CA PHE A 197 26.33 -16.16 -20.90
C PHE A 197 25.27 -16.61 -21.94
N GLY A 198 24.80 -15.68 -22.77
CA GLY A 198 23.79 -15.96 -23.81
C GLY A 198 22.33 -15.73 -23.42
N TYR A 199 22.03 -15.42 -22.16
CA TYR A 199 20.69 -15.07 -21.72
C TYR A 199 20.52 -13.53 -21.55
N GLU A 200 19.37 -13.03 -21.98
CA GLU A 200 19.03 -11.63 -21.75
C GLU A 200 18.88 -11.35 -20.24
N ARG A 201 19.26 -10.13 -19.87
CA ARG A 201 19.10 -9.69 -18.49
C ARG A 201 17.62 -9.53 -18.15
N PRO A 202 17.14 -10.05 -17.01
CA PRO A 202 15.77 -9.82 -16.57
C PRO A 202 15.43 -8.32 -16.54
N PRO A 203 14.18 -7.93 -16.82
CA PRO A 203 13.77 -6.51 -16.89
C PRO A 203 13.83 -5.82 -15.53
N THR A 204 13.68 -6.56 -14.44
CA THR A 204 13.63 -6.04 -13.07
C THR A 204 14.80 -6.57 -12.22
N VAL A 205 15.14 -5.82 -11.17
CA VAL A 205 16.21 -6.18 -10.22
C VAL A 205 15.90 -7.48 -9.50
N LEU A 206 14.66 -7.58 -8.98
CA LEU A 206 14.17 -8.76 -8.28
C LEU A 206 13.31 -9.59 -9.22
N THR A 207 13.56 -10.90 -9.28
CA THR A 207 12.89 -11.80 -10.20
C THR A 207 12.48 -13.10 -9.55
N THR A 208 11.53 -13.78 -10.17
CA THR A 208 11.21 -15.16 -9.86
C THR A 208 12.39 -16.09 -10.21
N ARG A 209 12.33 -17.37 -9.81
CA ARG A 209 13.34 -18.40 -10.15
C ARG A 209 13.56 -18.55 -11.65
N ILE A 210 12.56 -18.25 -12.47
CA ILE A 210 12.59 -18.34 -13.93
C ILE A 210 12.87 -16.98 -14.61
N GLY A 211 13.32 -15.97 -13.84
CA GLY A 211 13.69 -14.65 -14.40
C GLY A 211 12.53 -13.71 -14.72
N MET A 212 11.30 -14.06 -14.37
CA MET A 212 10.12 -13.21 -14.59
C MET A 212 9.95 -12.18 -13.48
N MET A 213 9.22 -11.10 -13.79
CA MET A 213 8.82 -10.09 -12.79
C MET A 213 7.99 -10.74 -11.67
N ILE A 214 8.19 -10.27 -10.44
CA ILE A 214 7.47 -10.75 -9.27
C ILE A 214 6.01 -10.27 -9.33
N GLY A 215 5.06 -11.20 -9.34
CA GLY A 215 3.64 -10.89 -9.15
C GLY A 215 3.33 -10.62 -7.68
N ASN A 216 2.50 -9.61 -7.41
CA ASN A 216 2.12 -9.26 -6.02
C ASN A 216 1.47 -10.45 -5.30
N ASP A 217 0.56 -11.16 -5.95
CA ASP A 217 -0.15 -12.30 -5.37
C ASP A 217 0.82 -13.45 -5.00
N HIS A 218 1.82 -13.70 -5.85
CA HIS A 218 2.86 -14.70 -5.57
C HIS A 218 3.72 -14.31 -4.36
N ALA A 219 4.12 -13.04 -4.27
CA ALA A 219 4.90 -12.54 -3.15
C ALA A 219 4.09 -12.59 -1.84
N ASP A 220 2.83 -12.15 -1.86
CA ASP A 220 1.94 -12.18 -0.70
C ASP A 220 1.67 -13.61 -0.23
N HIS A 221 1.41 -14.55 -1.16
CA HIS A 221 1.16 -15.95 -0.82
C HIS A 221 2.41 -16.61 -0.20
N GLN A 222 3.58 -16.42 -0.83
CA GLN A 222 4.82 -16.97 -0.29
C GLN A 222 5.20 -16.34 1.04
N PHE A 223 4.92 -15.05 1.25
CA PHE A 223 5.14 -14.38 2.52
C PHE A 223 4.22 -14.92 3.63
N GLN A 224 2.96 -15.24 3.32
CA GLN A 224 2.04 -15.85 4.28
C GLN A 224 2.58 -17.19 4.82
N TRP A 225 3.17 -18.00 3.94
CA TRP A 225 3.86 -19.21 4.35
C TRP A 225 5.10 -18.89 5.20
N LEU A 226 6.02 -18.04 4.70
CA LEU A 226 7.25 -17.66 5.38
C LEU A 226 7.01 -17.11 6.80
N ARG A 227 5.99 -16.27 6.93
CA ARG A 227 5.59 -15.69 8.21
C ARG A 227 5.18 -16.76 9.23
N LYS A 228 4.47 -17.79 8.79
CA LYS A 228 4.08 -18.92 9.65
C LYS A 228 5.30 -19.73 10.08
N GLU A 229 6.20 -20.06 9.15
CA GLU A 229 7.45 -20.76 9.43
C GLU A 229 8.33 -19.98 10.42
N ALA A 230 8.42 -18.69 10.27
CA ALA A 230 9.16 -17.80 11.16
C ALA A 230 8.49 -17.57 12.52
N GLY A 231 7.27 -18.07 12.74
CA GLY A 231 6.49 -17.81 13.95
C GLY A 231 6.14 -16.33 14.16
N VAL A 232 6.10 -15.53 13.08
CA VAL A 232 5.71 -14.11 13.14
C VAL A 232 4.21 -14.03 12.97
N LEU A 233 3.51 -14.10 14.09
CA LEU A 233 2.05 -14.15 14.17
C LEU A 233 1.55 -13.04 15.07
N ARG A 234 0.29 -12.67 14.84
CA ARG A 234 -0.46 -11.68 15.62
C ARG A 234 -1.52 -12.39 16.44
N PHE A 235 -1.52 -12.15 17.75
CA PHE A 235 -2.44 -12.79 18.71
C PHE A 235 -3.44 -11.81 19.31
N ASP A 236 -3.40 -10.54 18.89
CA ASP A 236 -4.39 -9.55 19.28
C ASP A 236 -5.70 -9.71 18.48
N THR A 237 -6.71 -8.94 18.82
CA THR A 237 -8.04 -8.97 18.17
C THR A 237 -8.07 -8.34 16.78
N ALA A 238 -6.91 -7.92 16.22
CA ALA A 238 -6.87 -7.28 14.94
C ALA A 238 -7.25 -8.25 13.80
N ARG A 239 -8.02 -7.73 12.84
CA ARG A 239 -8.62 -8.50 11.76
C ARG A 239 -7.62 -9.25 10.87
N TYR A 240 -6.41 -8.72 10.71
CA TYR A 240 -5.44 -9.24 9.74
C TYR A 240 -4.14 -9.63 10.42
N GLN A 241 -3.59 -10.73 9.98
CA GLN A 241 -2.23 -11.15 10.30
C GLN A 241 -1.20 -10.24 9.62
N PRO A 242 0.09 -10.21 10.06
CA PRO A 242 1.15 -9.41 9.46
C PRO A 242 1.26 -9.60 7.94
N ARG A 243 1.40 -8.53 7.16
CA ARG A 243 1.39 -8.50 5.69
C ARG A 243 2.63 -7.80 5.14
N LEU A 244 2.98 -8.05 3.87
CA LEU A 244 4.08 -7.32 3.21
C LEU A 244 3.88 -5.79 3.22
N HIS A 245 2.62 -5.31 3.12
CA HIS A 245 2.36 -3.88 3.19
C HIS A 245 2.69 -3.25 4.56
N ASP A 246 2.68 -4.04 5.62
CA ASP A 246 2.97 -3.57 6.97
C ASP A 246 4.46 -3.21 7.18
N PHE A 247 5.37 -3.67 6.29
CA PHE A 247 6.76 -3.17 6.25
C PHE A 247 6.84 -1.67 5.99
N ARG A 248 5.95 -1.15 5.15
CA ARG A 248 5.88 0.30 4.88
C ARG A 248 5.39 1.07 6.10
N HIS A 249 4.43 0.53 6.84
CA HIS A 249 4.00 1.11 8.11
C HIS A 249 5.13 1.08 9.14
N THR A 250 5.84 -0.05 9.22
CA THR A 250 7.02 -0.21 10.09
C THR A 250 8.09 0.82 9.76
N PHE A 251 8.45 0.98 8.49
CA PHE A 251 9.43 1.99 8.06
C PHE A 251 9.02 3.40 8.50
N ALA A 252 7.76 3.78 8.25
CA ALA A 252 7.26 5.11 8.60
C ALA A 252 7.31 5.36 10.11
N VAL A 253 6.82 4.42 10.91
CA VAL A 253 6.79 4.51 12.37
C VAL A 253 8.23 4.54 12.94
N THR A 254 9.10 3.64 12.49
CA THR A 254 10.51 3.61 12.93
C THR A 254 11.20 4.94 12.63
N ARG A 255 10.93 5.54 11.47
CA ARG A 255 11.50 6.83 11.10
C ARG A 255 11.01 7.95 12.02
N LEU A 256 9.72 7.97 12.36
CA LEU A 256 9.15 8.94 13.28
C LEU A 256 9.71 8.78 14.70
N VAL A 257 9.78 7.55 15.22
CA VAL A 257 10.38 7.24 16.53
C VAL A 257 11.83 7.73 16.57
N THR A 258 12.61 7.43 15.52
CA THR A 258 14.00 7.90 15.42
C THR A 258 14.09 9.43 15.49
N TRP A 259 13.24 10.15 14.76
CA TRP A 259 13.24 11.61 14.77
C TRP A 259 12.83 12.20 16.13
N TYR A 260 11.87 11.58 16.83
CA TYR A 260 11.55 11.98 18.19
C TYR A 260 12.74 11.79 19.14
N ARG A 261 13.44 10.66 19.07
CA ARG A 261 14.63 10.37 19.87
C ARG A 261 15.79 11.34 19.58
N GLU A 262 15.95 11.70 18.32
CA GLU A 262 16.96 12.68 17.87
C GLU A 262 16.57 14.15 18.17
N GLY A 263 15.43 14.40 18.80
CA GLY A 263 14.96 15.75 19.10
C GLY A 263 14.53 16.58 17.89
N LYS A 264 14.34 15.97 16.72
CA LYS A 264 13.95 16.68 15.48
C LYS A 264 12.51 17.18 15.55
N ASP A 265 12.21 18.25 14.84
CA ASP A 265 10.85 18.74 14.64
C ASP A 265 10.10 17.80 13.69
N VAL A 266 9.34 16.88 14.27
CA VAL A 266 8.60 15.86 13.52
C VAL A 266 7.55 16.48 12.60
N GLN A 267 6.94 17.60 12.98
CA GLN A 267 5.95 18.28 12.13
C GLN A 267 6.58 18.79 10.83
N ARG A 268 7.77 19.37 10.90
CA ARG A 268 8.55 19.78 9.73
C ARG A 268 9.03 18.59 8.88
N MET A 269 9.25 17.44 9.51
CA MET A 269 9.74 16.24 8.80
C MET A 269 8.61 15.44 8.13
N LEU A 270 7.35 15.57 8.55
CA LEU A 270 6.21 14.84 7.99
C LEU A 270 6.03 15.04 6.47
N PRO A 271 6.09 16.26 5.91
CA PRO A 271 6.01 16.46 4.45
C PRO A 271 7.12 15.74 3.69
N LEU A 272 8.34 15.69 4.25
CA LEU A 272 9.46 14.96 3.65
C LEU A 272 9.20 13.46 3.65
N LEU A 273 8.69 12.90 4.75
CA LEU A 273 8.30 11.49 4.82
C LEU A 273 7.16 11.19 3.85
N SER A 274 6.17 12.08 3.74
CA SER A 274 5.06 11.96 2.79
C SER A 274 5.58 11.88 1.34
N THR A 275 6.47 12.78 0.97
CA THR A 275 7.13 12.80 -0.35
C THR A 275 7.97 11.55 -0.58
N TYR A 276 8.78 11.16 0.39
CA TYR A 276 9.61 9.95 0.34
C TYR A 276 8.77 8.70 0.10
N LEU A 277 7.68 8.55 0.85
CA LEU A 277 6.75 7.44 0.70
C LEU A 277 5.92 7.54 -0.59
N GLY A 278 5.79 8.70 -1.22
CA GLY A 278 4.93 8.92 -2.39
C GLY A 278 3.45 8.87 -2.02
N HIS A 279 3.08 9.53 -0.94
CA HIS A 279 1.70 9.80 -0.57
C HIS A 279 1.15 10.98 -1.37
N CYS A 280 -0.16 10.99 -1.60
CA CYS A 280 -0.81 12.08 -2.32
C CYS A 280 -1.05 13.31 -1.44
N GLY A 281 -1.14 13.10 -0.13
CA GLY A 281 -1.35 14.13 0.88
C GLY A 281 -0.67 13.77 2.21
N ILE A 282 -0.50 14.77 3.05
CA ILE A 282 0.11 14.62 4.38
C ILE A 282 -0.77 13.76 5.31
N ASP A 283 -2.09 13.77 5.09
CA ASP A 283 -3.06 13.01 5.89
C ASP A 283 -2.79 11.50 5.87
N GLU A 284 -2.31 10.97 4.73
CA GLU A 284 -1.90 9.57 4.62
C GLU A 284 -0.68 9.24 5.51
N THR A 285 0.13 10.26 5.85
CA THR A 285 1.33 10.11 6.68
C THR A 285 1.03 10.44 8.14
N SER A 286 0.16 11.41 8.42
CA SER A 286 -0.21 11.82 9.79
C SER A 286 -0.85 10.69 10.59
N VAL A 287 -1.49 9.74 9.92
CA VAL A 287 -2.03 8.52 10.54
C VAL A 287 -0.97 7.76 11.32
N TYR A 288 0.30 7.79 10.90
CA TYR A 288 1.39 7.11 11.61
C TYR A 288 1.70 7.69 13.00
N LEU A 289 1.36 8.95 13.25
CA LEU A 289 1.59 9.60 14.55
C LEU A 289 0.78 8.96 15.71
N GLN A 290 -0.26 8.20 15.37
CA GLN A 290 -1.16 7.58 16.36
C GLN A 290 -1.04 6.04 16.38
N MET A 291 -0.07 5.45 15.65
CA MET A 291 -0.09 4.01 15.37
C MET A 291 0.56 3.12 16.43
N THR A 292 1.46 3.66 17.25
CA THR A 292 2.15 2.82 18.23
C THR A 292 2.22 3.47 19.59
N ARG A 293 2.15 2.62 20.64
CA ARG A 293 2.37 3.02 22.02
C ARG A 293 3.76 3.63 22.21
N GLU A 294 4.76 3.08 21.54
CA GLU A 294 6.15 3.54 21.60
C GLU A 294 6.28 4.98 21.07
N LEU A 295 5.64 5.30 19.94
CA LEU A 295 5.63 6.65 19.39
C LEU A 295 4.94 7.64 20.34
N LEU A 296 3.82 7.23 20.95
CA LEU A 296 3.10 8.06 21.93
C LEU A 296 3.92 8.28 23.20
N GLN A 297 4.66 7.25 23.67
CA GLN A 297 5.57 7.37 24.81
C GLN A 297 6.71 8.34 24.53
N GLU A 298 7.36 8.27 23.36
CA GLU A 298 8.43 9.21 22.97
C GLU A 298 7.90 10.67 22.87
N ALA A 299 6.70 10.84 22.31
CA ALA A 299 6.06 12.15 22.26
C ALA A 299 5.76 12.71 23.66
N ASN A 300 5.25 11.86 24.59
CA ASN A 300 4.97 12.24 25.96
C ASN A 300 6.25 12.59 26.73
N SER A 301 7.29 11.78 26.63
CA SER A 301 8.60 12.04 27.28
C SER A 301 9.24 13.34 26.78
N ARG A 302 8.97 13.73 25.53
CA ARG A 302 9.41 15.03 25.00
C ARG A 302 8.60 16.19 25.58
N PHE A 303 7.29 16.02 25.71
CA PHE A 303 6.42 17.00 26.33
C PHE A 303 6.80 17.22 27.79
N GLU A 304 7.00 16.15 28.56
CA GLU A 304 7.45 16.22 29.96
C GLU A 304 8.76 17.01 30.09
N ARG A 305 9.77 16.70 29.27
CA ARG A 305 11.05 17.43 29.28
C ARG A 305 10.88 18.93 28.98
N TYR A 306 9.97 19.27 28.06
CA TYR A 306 9.67 20.66 27.76
C TYR A 306 9.02 21.37 28.93
N VAL A 307 8.02 20.77 29.55
CA VAL A 307 7.29 21.34 30.71
C VAL A 307 8.23 21.53 31.91
N PHE A 308 9.08 20.53 32.22
CA PHE A 308 10.00 20.63 33.35
C PHE A 308 11.14 21.63 33.10
N ALA A 309 11.59 21.78 31.85
CA ALA A 309 12.59 22.78 31.51
C ALA A 309 12.08 24.22 31.63
N GLU A 310 10.78 24.48 31.41
CA GLU A 310 10.18 25.80 31.68
C GLU A 310 9.95 26.09 33.17
N VAL A 311 9.72 25.04 33.97
CA VAL A 311 9.52 25.21 35.44
C VAL A 311 10.84 25.54 36.16
N ASP A 312 11.98 25.02 35.67
CA ASP A 312 13.30 25.33 36.24
C ASP A 312 13.85 26.73 35.87
N HIS A 313 13.17 27.44 34.98
CA HIS A 313 13.52 28.81 34.55
C HIS A 313 12.52 29.88 35.02
N ALA A 314 11.53 29.51 35.80
CA ALA A 314 10.55 30.40 36.42
C ALA A 314 10.80 30.55 37.92
#